data_badf7aa515e8fe1fb28645a3bbce3e74
#
_entry.id   badf7aa515e8fe1fb28645a3bbce3e74
#
_cell.length_a   1.000
_cell.length_b   1.000
_cell.length_c   1.000
_cell.angle_alpha   90.00
_cell.angle_beta   90.00
_cell.angle_gamma   90.00
#
_symmetry.space_group_name_H-M   'P 1'
#
loop_
_entity.id
_entity.type
_entity.pdbx_description
1 polymer ?
#
loop_
_entity_poly.entity_id
_entity_poly.type
_entity_poly.pdbx_seq_one_letter_code
_entity_poly.pdbx_strand_id
1 'polypeptide(L)'
;MKYNLSEITEVIKNRRTIYPQHYSSRTIHKEIIEHLLQNATWAPTHGMTQPWRFKVYTGESRSELAESLSNLYKKLTPEDKFREDKLLKIQARPFQSSAAVVVYMKRGDNPKIPEIEEI
;
A
#
# COMPACT_ATOMS: atom_id res chain seq x y z
N MET A 1 -3.05 8.64 30.50
CA MET A 1 -3.75 7.71 29.61
C MET A 1 -3.28 6.29 29.88
N LYS A 2 -4.22 5.37 30.00
CA LYS A 2 -3.88 3.97 30.29
C LYS A 2 -3.90 3.17 29.00
N TYR A 3 -2.81 2.50 28.69
CA TYR A 3 -2.71 1.57 27.59
C TYR A 3 -2.71 0.14 28.10
N ASN A 4 -3.43 -0.74 27.43
CA ASN A 4 -3.38 -2.16 27.74
C ASN A 4 -2.20 -2.80 26.98
N LEU A 5 -1.09 -2.99 27.67
CA LEU A 5 0.12 -3.55 27.09
C LEU A 5 -0.10 -4.98 26.54
N SER A 6 -0.96 -5.76 27.19
CA SER A 6 -1.26 -7.12 26.74
C SER A 6 -1.96 -7.13 25.40
N GLU A 7 -2.96 -6.27 25.19
CA GLU A 7 -3.66 -6.15 23.92
C GLU A 7 -2.71 -5.68 22.80
N ILE A 8 -1.87 -4.68 23.08
CA ILE A 8 -0.87 -4.20 22.13
C ILE A 8 0.09 -5.33 21.74
N THR A 9 0.57 -6.09 22.71
CA THR A 9 1.45 -7.22 22.50
C THR A 9 0.79 -8.30 21.63
N GLU A 10 -0.47 -8.61 21.89
CA GLU A 10 -1.21 -9.61 21.11
C GLU A 10 -1.40 -9.15 19.64
N VAL A 11 -1.70 -7.88 19.41
CA VAL A 11 -1.78 -7.33 18.05
C VAL A 11 -0.46 -7.50 17.30
N ILE A 12 0.66 -7.18 17.94
CA ILE A 12 1.99 -7.32 17.35
C ILE A 12 2.32 -8.79 17.05
N LYS A 13 2.08 -9.68 18.00
CA LYS A 13 2.39 -11.12 17.87
C LYS A 13 1.53 -11.82 16.82
N ASN A 14 0.25 -11.46 16.74
CA ASN A 14 -0.72 -12.15 15.91
C ASN A 14 -0.81 -11.58 14.48
N ARG A 15 -0.11 -10.50 14.20
CA ARG A 15 -0.05 -9.97 12.83
C ARG A 15 0.50 -11.05 11.89
N ARG A 16 -0.18 -11.22 10.77
CA ARG A 16 0.23 -12.15 9.70
C ARG A 16 0.18 -11.44 8.36
N THR A 17 1.02 -11.88 7.44
CA THR A 17 0.88 -11.56 6.03
C THR A 17 -0.03 -12.61 5.38
N ILE A 18 -1.09 -12.14 4.74
CA ILE A 18 -2.01 -13.00 4.00
C ILE A 18 -1.97 -12.54 2.55
N TYR A 19 -1.76 -13.48 1.63
CA TYR A 19 -1.72 -13.14 0.21
C TYR A 19 -3.14 -12.88 -0.33
N PRO A 20 -3.28 -11.96 -1.31
CA PRO A 20 -4.59 -11.54 -1.83
C PRO A 20 -5.49 -12.69 -2.31
N GLN A 21 -4.91 -13.77 -2.86
CA GLN A 21 -5.69 -14.93 -3.29
C GLN A 21 -6.44 -15.63 -2.14
N HIS A 22 -6.06 -15.37 -0.90
CA HIS A 22 -6.68 -15.93 0.30
C HIS A 22 -7.62 -14.96 1.01
N TYR A 23 -7.82 -13.77 0.47
CA TYR A 23 -8.73 -12.79 1.06
C TYR A 23 -10.18 -13.23 0.87
N SER A 24 -11.04 -12.84 1.81
CA SER A 24 -12.47 -13.01 1.66
C SER A 24 -13.04 -12.02 0.63
N SER A 25 -14.25 -12.28 0.17
CA SER A 25 -14.97 -11.38 -0.75
C SER A 25 -15.63 -10.17 -0.05
N ARG A 26 -15.40 -10.01 1.26
CA ARG A 26 -16.01 -8.93 2.06
C ARG A 26 -15.45 -7.57 1.65
N THR A 27 -16.34 -6.61 1.50
CA THR A 27 -15.96 -5.22 1.21
C THR A 27 -15.60 -4.50 2.50
N ILE A 28 -14.47 -3.78 2.48
CA ILE A 28 -14.04 -2.94 3.60
C ILE A 28 -14.76 -1.60 3.49
N HIS A 29 -15.37 -1.14 4.57
CA HIS A 29 -16.01 0.16 4.62
C HIS A 29 -14.99 1.29 4.49
N LYS A 30 -15.39 2.35 3.80
CA LYS A 30 -14.54 3.53 3.56
C LYS A 30 -14.00 4.12 4.87
N GLU A 31 -14.81 4.19 5.90
CA GLU A 31 -14.43 4.76 7.20
C GLU A 31 -13.27 3.99 7.85
N ILE A 32 -13.24 2.67 7.66
CA ILE A 32 -12.13 1.84 8.18
C ILE A 32 -10.84 2.19 7.45
N ILE A 33 -10.90 2.33 6.12
CA ILE A 33 -9.73 2.70 5.31
C ILE A 33 -9.23 4.09 5.73
N GLU A 34 -10.12 5.06 5.85
CA GLU A 34 -9.77 6.42 6.28
C GLU A 34 -9.12 6.42 7.67
N HIS A 35 -9.65 5.63 8.59
CA HIS A 35 -9.09 5.51 9.94
C HIS A 35 -7.68 4.91 9.93
N LEU A 36 -7.47 3.86 9.13
CA LEU A 36 -6.14 3.25 8.98
C LEU A 36 -5.13 4.23 8.38
N LEU A 37 -5.53 4.99 7.37
CA LEU A 37 -4.66 5.99 6.74
C LEU A 37 -4.34 7.14 7.70
N GLN A 38 -5.31 7.57 8.47
CA GLN A 38 -5.09 8.57 9.51
C GLN A 38 -4.09 8.08 10.56
N ASN A 39 -4.20 6.82 10.98
CA ASN A 39 -3.23 6.21 11.89
C ASN A 39 -1.82 6.18 11.26
N ALA A 40 -1.71 5.90 9.98
CA ALA A 40 -0.43 5.88 9.27
C ALA A 40 0.27 7.25 9.30
N THR A 41 -0.47 8.35 9.33
CA THR A 41 0.11 9.71 9.37
C THR A 41 0.83 10.03 10.67
N TRP A 42 0.65 9.22 11.72
CA TRP A 42 1.36 9.37 12.98
C TRP A 42 2.76 8.77 12.97
N ALA A 43 3.18 8.13 11.89
CA ALA A 43 4.54 7.65 11.77
C ALA A 43 5.55 8.80 11.84
N PRO A 44 6.70 8.62 12.49
CA PRO A 44 7.70 9.67 12.57
C PRO A 44 8.33 9.97 11.22
N THR A 45 8.64 11.25 10.97
CA THR A 45 9.37 11.70 9.79
C THR A 45 10.50 12.64 10.18
N HIS A 46 11.58 12.60 9.40
CA HIS A 46 12.68 13.54 9.58
C HIS A 46 12.21 14.97 9.29
N GLY A 47 12.46 15.86 10.23
CA GLY A 47 12.09 17.28 10.10
C GLY A 47 10.58 17.53 9.98
N MET A 48 9.75 16.57 10.37
CA MET A 48 8.28 16.66 10.31
C MET A 48 7.75 17.03 8.93
N THR A 49 8.39 16.55 7.88
CA THR A 49 8.00 16.84 6.49
C THR A 49 6.71 16.16 6.08
N GLN A 50 6.35 15.06 6.75
CA GLN A 50 5.15 14.25 6.44
C GLN A 50 5.03 13.98 4.93
N PRO A 51 6.02 13.29 4.33
CA PRO A 51 6.12 13.18 2.88
C PRO A 51 5.12 12.20 2.28
N TRP A 52 4.42 11.43 3.11
CA TRP A 52 3.52 10.38 2.63
C TRP A 52 2.31 10.93 1.92
N ARG A 53 1.95 10.23 0.86
CA ARG A 53 0.69 10.41 0.14
C ARG A 53 0.11 9.03 -0.12
N PHE A 54 -1.21 8.95 -0.14
CA PHE A 54 -1.92 7.70 -0.31
C PHE A 54 -2.88 7.83 -1.49
N LYS A 55 -2.89 6.82 -2.34
CA LYS A 55 -3.93 6.67 -3.35
C LYS A 55 -4.66 5.37 -3.10
N VAL A 56 -5.96 5.45 -2.91
CA VAL A 56 -6.82 4.32 -2.59
C VAL A 56 -7.59 3.90 -3.83
N TYR A 57 -7.53 2.61 -4.14
CA TYR A 57 -8.26 2.00 -5.24
C TYR A 57 -9.29 1.03 -4.67
N THR A 58 -10.57 1.29 -4.98
CA THR A 58 -11.70 0.45 -4.57
C THR A 58 -12.66 0.30 -5.75
N GLY A 59 -13.51 -0.73 -5.74
CA GLY A 59 -14.49 -0.93 -6.79
C GLY A 59 -13.86 -0.93 -8.19
N GLU A 60 -14.43 -0.15 -9.10
CA GLU A 60 -13.97 -0.06 -10.49
C GLU A 60 -12.58 0.58 -10.65
N SER A 61 -12.16 1.43 -9.73
CA SER A 61 -10.83 2.06 -9.80
C SER A 61 -9.68 1.05 -9.69
N ARG A 62 -9.96 -0.16 -9.20
CA ARG A 62 -8.98 -1.25 -9.19
C ARG A 62 -8.50 -1.63 -10.59
N SER A 63 -9.31 -1.41 -11.62
CA SER A 63 -8.93 -1.64 -13.01
C SER A 63 -7.84 -0.67 -13.47
N GLU A 64 -7.87 0.57 -13.01
CA GLU A 64 -6.82 1.56 -13.29
C GLU A 64 -5.47 1.13 -12.70
N LEU A 65 -5.50 0.60 -11.47
CA LEU A 65 -4.29 0.07 -10.84
C LEU A 65 -3.75 -1.14 -11.59
N ALA A 66 -4.61 -2.08 -11.98
CA ALA A 66 -4.22 -3.26 -12.73
C ALA A 66 -3.59 -2.89 -14.07
N GLU A 67 -4.17 -1.95 -14.78
CA GLU A 67 -3.65 -1.45 -16.06
C GLU A 67 -2.29 -0.76 -15.88
N SER A 68 -2.16 0.12 -14.89
CA SER A 68 -0.92 0.84 -14.61
C SER A 68 0.22 -0.12 -14.27
N LEU A 69 -0.03 -1.09 -13.40
CA LEU A 69 0.97 -2.09 -13.01
C LEU A 69 1.35 -2.99 -14.18
N SER A 70 0.38 -3.38 -15.01
CA SER A 70 0.63 -4.19 -16.20
C SER A 70 1.50 -3.46 -17.22
N ASN A 71 1.20 -2.20 -17.46
CA ASN A 71 1.97 -1.36 -18.37
C ASN A 71 3.40 -1.13 -17.87
N LEU A 72 3.58 -0.93 -16.57
CA LEU A 72 4.91 -0.83 -15.96
C LEU A 72 5.69 -2.14 -16.11
N TYR A 73 5.08 -3.27 -15.89
CA TYR A 73 5.73 -4.57 -16.05
C TYR A 73 6.20 -4.78 -17.50
N LYS A 74 5.33 -4.50 -18.48
CA LYS A 74 5.67 -4.59 -19.90
C LYS A 74 6.81 -3.65 -20.28
N LYS A 75 6.79 -2.43 -19.76
CA LYS A 75 7.76 -1.38 -20.09
C LYS A 75 9.14 -1.65 -19.47
N LEU A 76 9.16 -2.11 -18.22
CA LEU A 76 10.39 -2.21 -17.44
C LEU A 76 11.05 -3.59 -17.47
N THR A 77 10.33 -4.62 -17.92
CA THR A 77 10.86 -5.98 -17.93
C THR A 77 11.52 -6.29 -19.25
N PRO A 78 12.82 -6.68 -19.26
CA PRO A 78 13.50 -7.13 -20.47
C PRO A 78 12.82 -8.35 -21.10
N GLU A 79 12.90 -8.49 -22.43
CA GLU A 79 12.27 -9.59 -23.16
C GLU A 79 12.66 -10.99 -22.64
N ASP A 80 13.93 -11.18 -22.30
CA ASP A 80 14.46 -12.45 -21.79
C ASP A 80 13.92 -12.81 -20.39
N LYS A 81 13.40 -11.83 -19.65
CA LYS A 81 12.83 -11.99 -18.31
C LYS A 81 11.32 -11.86 -18.27
N PHE A 82 10.70 -11.51 -19.37
CA PHE A 82 9.25 -11.36 -19.46
C PHE A 82 8.55 -12.70 -19.33
N ARG A 83 7.54 -12.78 -18.48
CA ARG A 83 6.72 -13.99 -18.27
C ARG A 83 5.25 -13.62 -18.35
N GLU A 84 4.54 -14.29 -19.25
CA GLU A 84 3.10 -14.11 -19.44
C GLU A 84 2.30 -14.46 -18.17
N ASP A 85 2.67 -15.55 -17.49
CA ASP A 85 2.02 -15.96 -16.24
C ASP A 85 2.15 -14.90 -15.14
N LYS A 86 3.27 -14.20 -15.09
CA LYS A 86 3.50 -13.11 -14.13
C LYS A 86 2.66 -11.88 -14.47
N LEU A 87 2.53 -11.57 -15.75
CA LEU A 87 1.65 -10.48 -16.20
C LEU A 87 0.19 -10.73 -15.81
N LEU A 88 -0.30 -11.96 -16.02
CA LEU A 88 -1.66 -12.34 -15.64
C LEU A 88 -1.90 -12.21 -14.13
N LYS A 89 -0.92 -12.58 -13.31
CA LYS A 89 -1.00 -12.40 -11.85
C LYS A 89 -1.06 -10.92 -11.46
N ILE A 90 -0.28 -10.08 -12.11
CA ILE A 90 -0.29 -8.63 -11.89
C ILE A 90 -1.67 -8.04 -12.21
N GLN A 91 -2.26 -8.46 -13.33
CA GLN A 91 -3.58 -8.00 -13.75
C GLN A 91 -4.70 -8.45 -12.80
N ALA A 92 -4.58 -9.64 -12.25
CA ALA A 92 -5.61 -10.21 -11.37
C ALA A 92 -5.54 -9.68 -9.93
N ARG A 93 -4.36 -9.36 -9.43
CA ARG A 93 -4.13 -9.07 -8.02
C ARG A 93 -4.97 -7.93 -7.45
N PRO A 94 -5.15 -6.76 -8.10
CA PRO A 94 -6.00 -5.70 -7.57
C PRO A 94 -7.45 -6.11 -7.35
N PHE A 95 -7.96 -7.08 -8.11
CA PHE A 95 -9.34 -7.57 -7.98
C PHE A 95 -9.52 -8.63 -6.89
N GLN A 96 -8.44 -9.16 -6.36
CA GLN A 96 -8.45 -10.14 -5.27
C GLN A 96 -8.61 -9.48 -3.91
N SER A 97 -8.48 -8.17 -3.81
CA SER A 97 -8.67 -7.40 -2.59
C SER A 97 -9.83 -6.41 -2.74
N SER A 98 -10.49 -6.10 -1.63
CA SER A 98 -11.54 -5.08 -1.59
C SER A 98 -10.99 -3.68 -1.86
N ALA A 99 -9.78 -3.43 -1.38
CA ALA A 99 -9.11 -2.14 -1.55
C ALA A 99 -7.60 -2.36 -1.69
N ALA A 100 -6.96 -1.48 -2.44
CA ALA A 100 -5.51 -1.39 -2.53
C ALA A 100 -5.09 0.05 -2.24
N VAL A 101 -4.02 0.21 -1.47
CA VAL A 101 -3.46 1.52 -1.15
C VAL A 101 -2.05 1.61 -1.73
N VAL A 102 -1.83 2.58 -2.58
CA VAL A 102 -0.50 2.93 -3.05
C VAL A 102 0.04 4.04 -2.16
N VAL A 103 1.16 3.78 -1.52
CA VAL A 103 1.87 4.76 -0.70
C VAL A 103 2.98 5.35 -1.56
N TYR A 104 3.01 6.66 -1.67
CA TYR A 104 4.05 7.34 -2.42
C TYR A 104 4.56 8.55 -1.64
N MET A 105 5.71 9.03 -2.04
CA MET A 105 6.39 10.13 -1.40
C MET A 105 6.20 11.41 -2.21
N LYS A 106 5.84 12.48 -1.53
CA LYS A 106 6.00 13.84 -2.02
C LYS A 106 7.19 14.46 -1.30
N ARG A 107 8.27 14.67 -2.04
CA ARG A 107 9.48 15.22 -1.45
C ARG A 107 9.23 16.60 -0.86
N GLY A 108 9.76 16.84 0.34
CA GLY A 108 9.74 18.14 1.01
C GLY A 108 10.72 19.13 0.38
N ASP A 109 10.57 20.40 0.76
CA ASP A 109 11.36 21.52 0.21
C ASP A 109 12.64 21.79 0.98
N ASN A 110 12.91 21.08 2.08
CA ASN A 110 14.09 21.30 2.91
C ASN A 110 15.33 20.66 2.30
N PRO A 111 16.31 21.44 1.77
CA PRO A 111 17.48 20.89 1.13
C PRO A 111 18.44 20.15 2.09
N LYS A 112 18.25 20.31 3.39
CA LYS A 112 19.05 19.62 4.42
C LYS A 112 18.59 18.20 4.68
N ILE A 113 17.42 17.81 4.18
CA ILE A 113 16.86 16.48 4.35
C ILE A 113 17.03 15.71 3.04
N PRO A 114 17.90 14.68 3.00
CA PRO A 114 18.07 13.84 1.82
C PRO A 114 16.79 13.04 1.51
N GLU A 115 16.57 12.76 0.22
CA GLU A 115 15.43 11.96 -0.22
C GLU A 115 15.32 10.61 0.50
N ILE A 116 16.47 9.95 0.72
CA ILE A 116 16.52 8.66 1.41
C ILE A 116 15.97 8.71 2.85
N GLU A 117 16.01 9.87 3.49
CA GLU A 117 15.47 10.04 4.84
C GLU A 117 13.97 10.34 4.88
N GLU A 118 13.37 10.56 3.71
CA GLU A 118 11.92 10.77 3.57
C GLU A 118 11.17 9.48 3.17
N ILE A 119 11.89 8.43 2.77
CA ILE A 119 11.34 7.13 2.40
C ILE A 119 11.13 6.28 3.65
#